data_cc1c7c16bc8bb62bae0a0da78e300bce
#
_entry.id   cc1c7c16bc8bb62bae0a0da78e300bce
#
_cell.length_a   1.000
_cell.length_b   1.000
_cell.length_c   1.000
_cell.angle_alpha   90.00
_cell.angle_beta   90.00
_cell.angle_gamma   90.00
#
_symmetry.space_group_name_H-M   'P 1'
#
loop_
_entity.id
_entity.type
_entity.pdbx_description
1 polymer ?
#
loop_
_entity_poly.entity_id
_entity_poly.type
_entity_poly.pdbx_seq_one_letter_code
_entity_poly.pdbx_strand_id
1 'polypeptide(L)'
;MKLLVTGGAGFIGSAVVRLAVQRGHQVVNLDALTYAANLANVAPVADSPSYAFVEVDIRDHAALDAAFARHQPDIALHLAAQ
;
A
#
# COMPACT_ATOMS: atom_id res chain seq x y z
N MET A 1 -7.47 -12.35 2.79
CA MET A 1 -8.13 -11.05 2.59
C MET A 1 -7.23 -10.16 1.75
N LYS A 2 -7.81 -9.33 0.91
CA LYS A 2 -7.04 -8.42 0.07
C LYS A 2 -7.19 -7.00 0.62
N LEU A 3 -6.06 -6.39 0.97
CA LEU A 3 -6.02 -5.07 1.57
C LEU A 3 -5.42 -4.06 0.60
N LEU A 4 -6.02 -2.88 0.53
CA LEU A 4 -5.43 -1.75 -0.16
C LEU A 4 -5.00 -0.75 0.90
N VAL A 5 -3.71 -0.42 0.94
CA VAL A 5 -3.14 0.46 1.96
C VAL A 5 -2.61 1.72 1.28
N THR A 6 -3.09 2.89 1.69
CA THR A 6 -2.50 4.16 1.25
C THR A 6 -1.46 4.58 2.27
N GLY A 7 -0.31 5.04 1.80
CA GLY A 7 0.78 5.42 2.68
C GLY A 7 1.57 4.25 3.25
N GLY A 8 1.53 3.11 2.55
CA GLY A 8 2.19 1.89 3.04
C GLY A 8 3.71 1.91 2.97
N ALA A 9 4.33 2.94 2.38
CA ALA A 9 5.78 3.11 2.41
C ALA A 9 6.24 4.04 3.54
N GLY A 10 5.32 4.64 4.28
CA GLY A 10 5.63 5.45 5.45
C GLY A 10 6.00 4.58 6.65
N PHE A 11 6.36 5.22 7.76
CA PHE A 11 6.84 4.51 8.94
C PHE A 11 5.79 3.55 9.51
N ILE A 12 4.61 4.07 9.82
CA ILE A 12 3.53 3.25 10.40
C ILE A 12 2.92 2.35 9.34
N GLY A 13 2.66 2.90 8.14
CA GLY A 13 2.05 2.14 7.06
C GLY A 13 2.89 0.93 6.64
N SER A 14 4.21 1.06 6.62
CA SER A 14 5.09 -0.05 6.25
C SER A 14 5.04 -1.18 7.28
N ALA A 15 4.89 -0.85 8.56
CA ALA A 15 4.74 -1.87 9.60
C ALA A 15 3.44 -2.66 9.39
N VAL A 16 2.35 -1.97 9.04
CA VAL A 16 1.07 -2.62 8.76
C VAL A 16 1.18 -3.51 7.52
N VAL A 17 1.81 -3.01 6.46
CA VAL A 17 2.00 -3.80 5.23
C VAL A 17 2.79 -5.08 5.52
N ARG A 18 3.92 -4.96 6.21
CA ARG A 18 4.75 -6.13 6.53
C ARG A 18 3.98 -7.15 7.33
N LEU A 19 3.25 -6.70 8.36
CA LEU A 19 2.48 -7.60 9.21
C LEU A 19 1.39 -8.30 8.41
N ALA A 20 0.66 -7.58 7.57
CA ALA A 20 -0.42 -8.15 6.78
C ALA A 20 0.10 -9.22 5.82
N VAL A 21 1.19 -8.94 5.12
CA VAL A 21 1.80 -9.92 4.20
C VAL A 21 2.26 -11.16 4.97
N GLN A 22 2.90 -10.96 6.11
CA GLN A 22 3.38 -12.08 6.94
C GLN A 22 2.23 -12.95 7.45
N ARG A 23 1.04 -12.38 7.61
CA ARG A 23 -0.14 -13.12 8.05
C ARG A 23 -0.94 -13.72 6.92
N GLY A 24 -0.42 -13.69 5.71
CA GLY A 24 -1.04 -14.36 4.56
C GLY A 24 -2.06 -13.54 3.80
N HIS A 25 -2.17 -12.24 4.08
CA HIS A 25 -3.05 -11.36 3.31
C HIS A 25 -2.37 -10.86 2.05
N GLN A 26 -3.16 -10.56 1.02
CA GLN A 26 -2.68 -9.84 -0.15
C GLN A 26 -2.75 -8.35 0.13
N VAL A 27 -1.70 -7.62 -0.24
CA VAL A 27 -1.61 -6.18 0.04
C VAL A 27 -1.24 -5.41 -1.23
N VAL A 28 -2.05 -4.41 -1.55
CA VAL A 28 -1.73 -3.42 -2.57
C VAL A 28 -1.38 -2.14 -1.84
N ASN A 29 -0.14 -1.69 -1.99
CA ASN A 29 0.35 -0.48 -1.34
C ASN A 29 0.31 0.67 -2.34
N LEU A 30 -0.48 1.70 -2.04
CA LEU A 30 -0.52 2.94 -2.82
C LEU A 30 0.21 4.03 -2.05
N ASP A 31 1.23 4.63 -2.67
CA ASP A 31 2.02 5.67 -2.02
C ASP A 31 2.59 6.62 -3.07
N ALA A 32 2.59 7.90 -2.77
CA ALA A 32 3.18 8.91 -3.64
C ALA A 32 4.69 9.03 -3.46
N LEU A 33 5.26 8.32 -2.48
CA LEU A 33 6.70 8.37 -2.17
C LEU A 33 7.18 9.78 -1.87
N THR A 34 6.42 10.50 -1.05
CA THR A 34 6.82 11.81 -0.57
C THR A 34 7.96 11.67 0.46
N TYR A 35 8.45 12.81 0.97
CA TYR A 35 9.62 12.82 1.84
C TYR A 35 9.53 11.86 3.04
N ALA A 36 8.34 11.54 3.51
CA ALA A 36 8.16 10.67 4.67
C ALA A 36 8.08 9.18 4.27
N ALA A 37 8.07 8.89 2.99
CA ALA A 37 7.89 7.53 2.49
C ALA A 37 9.20 7.00 1.90
N ASN A 38 9.46 5.71 2.12
CA ASN A 38 10.66 5.06 1.60
C ASN A 38 10.36 3.60 1.32
N LEU A 39 10.56 3.17 0.08
CA LEU A 39 10.33 1.78 -0.30
C LEU A 39 11.21 0.80 0.46
N ALA A 40 12.35 1.23 0.99
CA ALA A 40 13.18 0.38 1.83
C ALA A 40 12.43 -0.09 3.08
N ASN A 41 11.44 0.66 3.54
CA ASN A 41 10.63 0.27 4.70
C ASN A 41 9.83 -1.02 4.46
N VAL A 42 9.53 -1.34 3.22
CA VAL A 42 8.79 -2.56 2.86
C VAL A 42 9.67 -3.59 2.17
N ALA A 43 10.99 -3.36 2.13
CA ALA A 43 11.92 -4.28 1.49
C ALA A 43 11.76 -5.74 1.93
N PRO A 44 11.48 -6.04 3.22
CA PRO A 44 11.31 -7.44 3.64
C PRO A 44 10.19 -8.18 2.93
N VAL A 45 9.20 -7.47 2.39
CA VAL A 45 8.05 -8.10 1.72
C VAL A 45 7.94 -7.72 0.24
N ALA A 46 8.90 -6.93 -0.28
CA ALA A 46 8.82 -6.40 -1.64
C ALA A 46 8.78 -7.50 -2.70
N ASP A 47 9.39 -8.64 -2.45
CA ASP A 47 9.44 -9.77 -3.39
C ASP A 47 8.31 -10.77 -3.16
N SER A 48 7.45 -10.55 -2.19
CA SER A 48 6.35 -11.47 -1.92
C SER A 48 5.32 -11.41 -3.05
N PRO A 49 4.81 -12.57 -3.53
CA PRO A 49 3.73 -12.57 -4.53
C PRO A 49 2.43 -11.99 -3.99
N SER A 50 2.31 -11.82 -2.68
CA SER A 50 1.13 -11.22 -2.04
C SER A 50 1.24 -9.70 -1.91
N TYR A 51 2.33 -9.10 -2.34
CA TYR A 51 2.55 -7.67 -2.22
C TYR A 51 2.63 -7.01 -3.60
N ALA A 52 1.95 -5.89 -3.79
CA ALA A 52 2.05 -5.07 -4.99
C ALA A 52 2.16 -3.60 -4.58
N PHE A 53 3.00 -2.87 -5.30
CA PHE A 53 3.17 -1.45 -5.08
C PHE A 53 2.67 -0.67 -6.31
N VAL A 54 1.90 0.40 -6.05
CA VAL A 54 1.47 1.34 -7.08
C VAL A 54 1.80 2.74 -6.61
N GLU A 55 2.58 3.48 -7.38
CA GLU A 55 2.90 4.87 -7.05
C GLU A 55 1.73 5.74 -7.48
N VAL A 56 1.03 6.32 -6.50
CA VAL A 56 -0.17 7.11 -6.72
C VAL A 56 -0.23 8.20 -5.66
N ASP A 57 -0.55 9.43 -6.10
CA ASP A 57 -0.89 10.51 -5.18
C ASP A 57 -2.37 10.37 -4.81
N ILE A 58 -2.69 10.34 -3.51
CA ILE A 58 -4.08 10.16 -3.06
C ILE A 58 -4.99 11.30 -3.50
N ARG A 59 -4.43 12.44 -3.94
CA ARG A 59 -5.22 13.53 -4.51
C ARG A 59 -5.63 13.26 -5.95
N ASP A 60 -5.04 12.28 -6.60
CA ASP A 60 -5.40 11.88 -7.94
C ASP A 60 -6.55 10.85 -7.86
N HIS A 61 -7.78 11.38 -7.85
CA HIS A 61 -8.95 10.53 -7.64
C HIS A 61 -9.16 9.55 -8.79
N ALA A 62 -8.82 9.92 -10.02
CA ALA A 62 -8.95 9.01 -11.15
C ALA A 62 -8.02 7.81 -11.01
N ALA A 63 -6.78 8.04 -10.57
CA ALA A 63 -5.83 6.96 -10.34
C ALA A 63 -6.26 6.07 -9.18
N LEU A 64 -6.82 6.64 -8.11
CA LEU A 64 -7.36 5.86 -7.00
C LEU A 64 -8.51 4.99 -7.45
N ASP A 65 -9.46 5.54 -8.21
CA ASP A 65 -10.60 4.79 -8.71
C ASP A 65 -10.15 3.64 -9.60
N ALA A 66 -9.14 3.87 -10.45
CA ALA A 66 -8.59 2.83 -11.30
C ALA A 66 -7.95 1.72 -10.48
N ALA A 67 -7.24 2.06 -9.41
CA ALA A 67 -6.62 1.08 -8.53
C ALA A 67 -7.66 0.23 -7.81
N PHE A 68 -8.73 0.85 -7.32
CA PHE A 68 -9.83 0.12 -6.69
C PHE A 68 -10.51 -0.82 -7.68
N ALA A 69 -10.77 -0.35 -8.90
CA ALA A 69 -11.41 -1.17 -9.92
C ALA A 69 -10.53 -2.36 -10.33
N ARG A 70 -9.22 -2.13 -10.43
CA ARG A 70 -8.28 -3.16 -10.86
C ARG A 70 -8.06 -4.23 -9.80
N HIS A 71 -7.90 -3.81 -8.54
CA HIS A 71 -7.49 -4.72 -7.46
C HIS A 71 -8.64 -5.25 -6.63
N GLN A 72 -9.78 -4.58 -6.61
CA GLN A 72 -10.99 -5.01 -5.90
C GLN A 72 -10.69 -5.45 -4.47
N PRO A 73 -10.13 -4.56 -3.63
CA PRO A 73 -9.76 -4.94 -2.27
C PRO A 73 -10.99 -5.20 -1.40
N ASP A 74 -10.82 -6.04 -0.39
CA ASP A 74 -11.86 -6.27 0.61
C ASP A 74 -11.94 -5.13 1.62
N ILE A 75 -10.78 -4.56 1.97
CA ILE A 75 -10.66 -3.46 2.93
C ILE A 75 -9.63 -2.46 2.42
N ALA A 76 -9.91 -1.18 2.63
CA ALA A 76 -8.96 -0.11 2.37
C ALA A 76 -8.54 0.53 3.69
N LEU A 77 -7.23 0.68 3.90
CA LEU A 77 -6.64 1.34 5.06
C LEU A 77 -5.94 2.61 4.58
N HIS A 78 -6.39 3.75 5.09
CA HIS A 78 -5.85 5.04 4.70
C HIS A 78 -4.87 5.54 5.75
N LEU A 79 -3.58 5.32 5.51
CA LEU A 79 -2.51 5.67 6.43
C LEU A 79 -1.60 6.78 5.90
N ALA A 80 -1.93 7.34 4.74
CA ALA A 80 -1.15 8.41 4.16
C ALA A 80 -1.29 9.68 5.01
N ALA A 81 -0.16 10.30 5.33
CA ALA A 81 -0.16 11.59 6.03
C ALA A 81 -0.60 12.69 5.07
N GLN A 82 -1.30 13.67 5.64
CA GLN A 82 -1.70 14.86 4.88
C GLN A 82 -0.58 15.87 4.82
#